data_3013f7ab15b87b17d1a3d35132abf684
#
_entry.id   3013f7ab15b87b17d1a3d35132abf684
#
_cell.length_a   1.000
_cell.length_b   1.000
_cell.length_c   1.000
_cell.angle_alpha   90.00
_cell.angle_beta   90.00
_cell.angle_gamma   90.00
#
_symmetry.space_group_name_H-M   'P 1'
#
loop_
_entity.id
_entity.type
_entity.pdbx_description
1 polymer ?
#
loop_
_entity_poly.entity_id
_entity_poly.type
_entity_poly.pdbx_seq_one_letter_code
_entity_poly.pdbx_strand_id
1 'polypeptide(L)'
;MEKDSTPFCGSLRPHYNPKMLLLLSSPLESRSDVFEFRSEDILYAEELSSLTKPNGVTVERVRLWIRNGSPAMRMEPLRVGSAE
;
A
#
# COMPACT_ATOMS: atom_id res chain seq x y z
N MET A 1 11.55 11.80 -6.16
CA MET A 1 10.47 11.06 -5.50
C MET A 1 10.97 10.34 -4.26
N GLU A 2 12.07 9.64 -4.39
CA GLU A 2 12.58 8.81 -3.31
C GLU A 2 13.06 9.59 -2.08
N LYS A 3 13.49 10.82 -2.27
CA LYS A 3 13.98 11.62 -1.16
C LYS A 3 12.90 11.92 -0.13
N ASP A 4 11.67 12.14 -0.61
CA ASP A 4 10.61 12.62 0.26
C ASP A 4 9.51 11.58 0.45
N SER A 5 9.70 10.39 -0.08
CA SER A 5 8.66 9.37 -0.05
C SER A 5 9.25 7.98 0.06
N THR A 6 8.40 7.04 0.46
CA THR A 6 8.76 5.63 0.59
C THR A 6 7.76 4.83 -0.22
N PRO A 7 8.23 3.88 -1.05
CA PRO A 7 7.32 3.09 -1.87
C PRO A 7 6.74 1.90 -1.09
N PHE A 8 5.47 1.62 -1.35
CA PHE A 8 4.78 0.45 -0.81
C PHE A 8 4.08 -0.24 -1.96
N CYS A 9 4.31 -1.52 -2.11
CA CYS A 9 3.75 -2.31 -3.21
C CYS A 9 2.68 -3.26 -2.69
N GLY A 10 1.65 -3.48 -3.50
CA GLY A 10 0.62 -4.43 -3.15
C GLY A 10 -0.64 -4.19 -3.96
N SER A 11 -1.75 -4.73 -3.48
CA SER A 11 -3.05 -4.56 -4.11
C SER A 11 -3.89 -3.56 -3.32
N LEU A 12 -4.53 -2.65 -4.04
CA LEU A 12 -5.43 -1.70 -3.41
C LEU A 12 -6.73 -2.37 -3.05
N ARG A 13 -7.28 -2.00 -1.90
CA ARG A 13 -8.59 -2.46 -1.44
C ARG A 13 -9.39 -1.24 -1.00
N PRO A 14 -10.70 -1.29 -1.11
CA PRO A 14 -11.52 -0.16 -0.67
C PRO A 14 -11.49 -0.02 0.84
N HIS A 15 -11.64 1.22 1.27
CA HIS A 15 -11.71 1.56 2.69
C HIS A 15 -13.08 2.20 2.92
N TYR A 16 -13.67 1.94 4.08
CA TYR A 16 -14.96 2.54 4.41
C TYR A 16 -14.88 4.06 4.49
N ASN A 17 -13.70 4.60 4.76
CA ASN A 17 -13.48 6.05 4.79
C ASN A 17 -12.97 6.47 3.42
N PRO A 18 -13.69 7.35 2.69
CA PRO A 18 -13.27 7.73 1.34
C PRO A 18 -11.95 8.49 1.27
N LYS A 19 -11.44 8.97 2.42
CA LYS A 19 -10.17 9.67 2.45
C LYS A 19 -9.00 8.73 2.75
N MET A 20 -9.25 7.44 2.84
CA MET A 20 -8.25 6.45 3.18
C MET A 20 -8.20 5.37 2.11
N LEU A 21 -7.08 4.65 2.09
CA LEU A 21 -6.89 3.51 1.21
C LEU A 21 -6.31 2.35 2.01
N LEU A 22 -6.66 1.15 1.60
CA LEU A 22 -6.03 -0.06 2.12
C LEU A 22 -5.10 -0.62 1.06
N LEU A 23 -3.94 -1.09 1.49
CA LEU A 23 -2.97 -1.74 0.61
C LEU A 23 -2.62 -3.09 1.20
N LEU A 24 -2.88 -4.14 0.43
CA LEU A 24 -2.60 -5.51 0.83
C LEU A 24 -1.23 -5.88 0.28
N SER A 25 -0.23 -6.01 1.15
CA SER A 25 1.16 -6.09 0.71
C SER A 25 1.54 -7.43 0.09
N SER A 26 0.86 -8.51 0.45
CA SER A 26 1.18 -9.83 -0.08
C SER A 26 -0.10 -10.53 -0.53
N PRO A 27 -0.69 -10.08 -1.65
CA PRO A 27 -2.02 -10.55 -2.03
C PRO A 27 -2.12 -12.02 -2.41
N LEU A 28 -0.99 -12.67 -2.67
CA LEU A 28 -1.00 -14.09 -3.04
C LEU A 28 -0.81 -15.02 -1.85
N GLU A 29 -0.50 -14.47 -0.69
CA GLU A 29 -0.25 -15.26 0.50
C GLU A 29 -1.49 -15.28 1.39
N SER A 30 -1.62 -16.35 2.17
CA SER A 30 -2.73 -16.46 3.11
C SER A 30 -2.60 -15.45 4.25
N ARG A 31 -1.38 -15.00 4.52
CA ARG A 31 -1.11 -13.97 5.52
C ARG A 31 -0.42 -12.83 4.83
N SER A 32 -0.98 -11.66 4.94
CA SER A 32 -0.35 -10.48 4.37
C SER A 32 -0.66 -9.29 5.26
N ASP A 33 0.24 -8.32 5.22
CA ASP A 33 0.05 -7.09 5.96
C ASP A 33 -0.94 -6.21 5.22
N VAL A 34 -1.79 -5.54 5.98
CA VAL A 34 -2.73 -4.57 5.44
C VAL A 34 -2.32 -3.21 5.98
N PHE A 35 -1.96 -2.32 5.06
CA PHE A 35 -1.62 -0.95 5.42
C PHE A 35 -2.81 -0.04 5.17
N GLU A 36 -2.98 0.96 6.03
CA GLU A 36 -3.96 2.01 5.82
C GLU A 36 -3.20 3.31 5.63
N PHE A 37 -3.46 4.00 4.53
CA PHE A 37 -2.84 5.28 4.24
C PHE A 37 -3.92 6.31 3.98
N ARG A 38 -3.61 7.58 4.29
CA ARG A 38 -4.48 8.67 3.89
C ARG A 38 -4.21 8.96 2.42
N SER A 39 -5.30 9.18 1.66
CA SER A 39 -5.15 9.45 0.22
C SER A 39 -4.30 10.68 -0.03
N GLU A 40 -4.40 11.68 0.83
CA GLU A 40 -3.65 12.93 0.66
C GLU A 40 -2.15 12.74 0.79
N ASP A 41 -1.69 11.62 1.35
CA ASP A 41 -0.26 11.36 1.55
C ASP A 41 0.36 10.61 0.38
N ILE A 42 -0.43 10.23 -0.60
CA ILE A 42 0.07 9.53 -1.78
C ILE A 42 0.59 10.57 -2.76
N LEU A 43 1.89 10.55 -2.99
CA LEU A 43 2.51 11.49 -3.91
C LEU A 43 2.47 10.99 -5.35
N TYR A 44 2.52 9.67 -5.51
CA TYR A 44 2.57 9.10 -6.85
C TYR A 44 2.15 7.64 -6.77
N ALA A 45 1.51 7.14 -7.81
CA ALA A 45 1.09 5.75 -7.89
C ALA A 45 1.50 5.20 -9.25
N GLU A 46 2.02 3.97 -9.24
CA GLU A 46 2.43 3.27 -10.45
C GLU A 46 1.70 1.95 -10.54
N GLU A 47 1.29 1.59 -11.74
CA GLU A 47 0.73 0.26 -11.96
C GLU A 47 1.88 -0.72 -12.20
N LEU A 48 1.80 -1.86 -11.57
CA LEU A 48 2.78 -2.93 -11.71
C LEU A 48 2.16 -4.08 -12.48
N SER A 49 2.99 -5.06 -12.86
CA SER A 49 2.47 -6.25 -13.54
C SER A 49 1.49 -6.99 -12.64
N SER A 50 0.46 -7.54 -13.26
CA SER A 50 -0.51 -8.35 -12.55
C SER A 50 0.11 -9.69 -12.17
N LEU A 51 -0.41 -10.28 -11.11
CA LEU A 51 -0.07 -11.64 -10.70
C LEU A 51 -1.28 -12.53 -10.86
N THR A 52 -1.06 -13.77 -11.30
CA THR A 52 -2.15 -14.72 -11.43
C THR A 52 -1.98 -15.78 -10.36
N LYS A 53 -3.01 -15.95 -9.54
CA LYS A 53 -3.02 -16.99 -8.52
C LYS A 53 -3.16 -18.37 -9.16
N PRO A 54 -2.77 -19.44 -8.46
CA PRO A 54 -2.95 -20.79 -8.97
C PRO A 54 -4.39 -21.14 -9.35
N ASN A 55 -5.37 -20.48 -8.71
CA ASN A 55 -6.78 -20.70 -9.01
C ASN A 55 -7.25 -19.89 -10.21
N GLY A 56 -6.35 -19.19 -10.90
CA GLY A 56 -6.71 -18.45 -12.10
C GLY A 56 -7.14 -17.01 -11.86
N VAL A 57 -7.25 -16.59 -10.60
CA VAL A 57 -7.65 -15.22 -10.28
C VAL A 57 -6.46 -14.28 -10.48
N THR A 58 -6.68 -13.19 -11.21
CA THR A 58 -5.65 -12.20 -11.45
C THR A 58 -5.74 -11.11 -10.39
N VAL A 59 -4.58 -10.76 -9.85
CA VAL A 59 -4.46 -9.73 -8.83
C VAL A 59 -3.65 -8.58 -9.42
N GLU A 60 -4.24 -7.39 -9.45
CA GLU A 60 -3.55 -6.20 -9.92
C GLU A 60 -2.76 -5.60 -8.78
N ARG A 61 -1.56 -5.13 -9.11
CA ARG A 61 -0.66 -4.55 -8.10
C ARG A 61 -0.31 -3.14 -8.45
N VAL A 62 -0.05 -2.34 -7.41
CA VAL A 62 0.39 -0.97 -7.58
C VAL A 62 1.57 -0.71 -6.65
N ARG A 63 2.33 0.31 -6.97
CA ARG A 63 3.33 0.87 -6.06
C ARG A 63 2.89 2.27 -5.70
N LEU A 64 2.71 2.49 -4.41
CA LEU A 64 2.32 3.81 -3.91
C LEU A 64 3.52 4.46 -3.26
N TRP A 65 3.80 5.69 -3.66
CA TRP A 65 4.87 6.48 -3.06
C TRP A 65 4.23 7.38 -2.02
N ILE A 66 4.48 7.07 -0.76
CA ILE A 66 3.83 7.74 0.37
C ILE A 66 4.78 8.75 0.97
N ARG A 67 4.29 9.95 1.23
CA ARG A 67 5.10 11.02 1.80
C ARG A 67 5.72 10.59 3.12
N ASN A 68 7.04 10.80 3.28
CA ASN A 68 7.73 10.48 4.52
C ASN A 68 7.18 11.34 5.65
N GLY A 69 7.06 10.75 6.82
CA GLY A 69 6.49 11.43 7.98
C GLY A 69 4.99 11.30 8.11
N SER A 70 4.33 10.72 7.09
CA SER A 70 2.88 10.55 7.13
C SER A 70 2.49 9.47 8.14
N PRO A 71 1.35 9.63 8.81
CA PRO A 71 0.83 8.57 9.66
C PRO A 71 0.26 7.46 8.79
N ALA A 72 0.42 6.24 9.25
CA ALA A 72 -0.13 5.06 8.58
C ALA A 72 -0.48 4.03 9.65
N MET A 73 -1.09 2.94 9.22
CA MET A 73 -1.52 1.90 10.13
C MET A 73 -1.17 0.55 9.55
N ARG A 74 -0.59 -0.32 10.36
CA ARG A 74 -0.38 -1.72 10.04
C ARG A 74 -0.52 -2.47 11.35
N MET A 75 -1.78 -2.78 11.72
CA MET A 75 -2.15 -3.32 13.02
C MET A 75 -1.92 -2.31 14.13
N GLU A 76 -0.87 -1.47 14.04
CA GLU A 76 -0.62 -0.41 14.99
C GLU A 76 -0.09 0.80 14.25
N PRO A 77 -0.23 1.98 14.82
CA PRO A 77 0.19 3.21 14.13
C PRO A 77 1.68 3.22 13.85
N LEU A 78 2.04 3.80 12.71
CA LEU A 78 3.43 3.96 12.32
C LEU A 78 3.58 5.26 11.53
N ARG A 79 4.84 5.67 11.32
CA ARG A 79 5.14 6.79 10.47
C ARG A 79 5.95 6.30 9.30
N VAL A 80 5.53 6.71 8.11
CA VAL A 80 6.18 6.32 6.87
C VAL A 80 7.59 6.90 6.83
N GLY A 81 8.56 6.06 6.44
CA GLY A 81 9.93 6.51 6.29
C GLY A 81 10.69 6.66 7.58
N SER A 82 10.07 6.31 8.70
CA SER A 82 10.73 6.39 9.98
C SER A 82 11.77 5.28 10.11
N ALA A 83 13.00 5.66 10.45
CA ALA A 83 14.07 4.69 10.63
C ALA A 83 14.07 4.21 12.08
N GLU A 84 14.06 2.93 12.26
CA GLU A 84 14.01 2.37 13.60
C GLU A 84 15.14 1.48 13.88
#